data_c31939d703b857b8424462aff7385d1c
#
_entry.id   c31939d703b857b8424462aff7385d1c
#
_cell.length_a   1.000
_cell.length_b   1.000
_cell.length_c   1.000
_cell.angle_alpha   90.00
_cell.angle_beta   90.00
_cell.angle_gamma   90.00
#
_symmetry.space_group_name_H-M   'P 1'
#
loop_
_entity.id
_entity.type
_entity.pdbx_description
1 polymer ?
#
loop_
_entity_poly.entity_id
_entity_poly.type
_entity_poly.pdbx_seq_one_letter_code
_entity_poly.pdbx_strand_id
1 'polypeptide(L)'
;MAIEEDLHLGDITTESLNLNSENVSCKIVSKAKGILSGNGVASRVFKKIDESIEYTEQTKDSETLNNGTVIANIFGDKNSILTAERTALNFLQRMSGVASITNEYVNLVKNISIFDTRKTIPGWRTLDKYAVKCGGGNNHRMNLGDGLLIKDNHISAANKQGISIKELVEKSRNNSPKNLK
;
A
#
# COMPACT_ATOMS: atom_id res chain seq x y z
N MET A 1 -2.66 -15.37 1.91
CA MET A 1 -2.37 -14.76 3.23
C MET A 1 -3.53 -13.92 3.74
N ALA A 2 -3.79 -12.65 3.30
CA ALA A 2 -4.84 -11.81 3.91
C ALA A 2 -6.26 -12.43 3.84
N ILE A 3 -6.64 -13.02 2.72
CA ILE A 3 -7.92 -13.74 2.60
C ILE A 3 -7.94 -15.01 3.47
N GLU A 4 -6.85 -15.75 3.53
CA GLU A 4 -6.73 -16.94 4.37
C GLU A 4 -6.77 -16.62 5.86
N GLU A 5 -6.23 -15.44 6.26
CA GLU A 5 -6.32 -14.93 7.62
C GLU A 5 -7.77 -14.68 8.04
N ASP A 6 -8.57 -14.11 7.15
CA ASP A 6 -9.96 -13.72 7.42
C ASP A 6 -10.94 -14.90 7.23
N LEU A 7 -10.65 -15.81 6.30
CA LEU A 7 -11.55 -16.92 5.92
C LEU A 7 -11.03 -18.31 6.31
N HIS A 8 -10.19 -18.40 7.35
CA HIS A 8 -9.59 -19.68 7.76
C HIS A 8 -10.64 -20.80 8.04
N LEU A 9 -11.80 -20.42 8.56
CA LEU A 9 -12.93 -21.32 8.86
C LEU A 9 -14.18 -21.04 7.99
N GLY A 10 -14.04 -20.27 6.90
CA GLY A 10 -15.16 -19.80 6.09
C GLY A 10 -15.89 -18.59 6.68
N ASP A 11 -16.89 -18.09 5.98
CA ASP A 11 -17.78 -17.02 6.46
C ASP A 11 -19.01 -17.63 7.16
N ILE A 12 -18.80 -18.06 8.40
CA ILE A 12 -19.84 -18.73 9.21
C ILE A 12 -21.13 -17.90 9.28
N THR A 13 -21.04 -16.57 9.30
CA THR A 13 -22.22 -15.70 9.36
C THR A 13 -23.05 -15.83 8.08
N THR A 14 -22.44 -15.62 6.93
CA THR A 14 -23.10 -15.70 5.63
C THR A 14 -23.62 -17.11 5.37
N GLU A 15 -22.83 -18.14 5.69
CA GLU A 15 -23.20 -19.55 5.54
C GLU A 15 -24.38 -19.94 6.45
N SER A 16 -24.35 -19.52 7.72
CA SER A 16 -25.42 -19.88 8.69
C SER A 16 -26.75 -19.22 8.41
N LEU A 17 -26.75 -18.05 7.78
CA LEU A 17 -27.98 -17.37 7.39
C LEU A 17 -28.66 -18.04 6.20
N ASN A 18 -27.95 -18.88 5.44
CA ASN A 18 -28.44 -19.63 4.30
C ASN A 18 -29.31 -18.80 3.34
N LEU A 19 -28.86 -17.57 3.07
CA LEU A 19 -29.55 -16.64 2.19
C LEU A 19 -29.44 -17.11 0.75
N ASN A 20 -30.51 -16.93 -0.02
CA ASN A 20 -30.50 -17.23 -1.45
C ASN A 20 -29.40 -16.44 -2.13
N SER A 21 -28.63 -17.12 -3.00
CA SER A 21 -27.69 -16.47 -3.89
C SER A 21 -28.45 -15.60 -4.89
N GLU A 22 -28.06 -14.35 -4.99
CA GLU A 22 -28.59 -13.40 -5.98
C GLU A 22 -27.52 -12.39 -6.36
N ASN A 23 -27.52 -11.99 -7.62
CA ASN A 23 -26.62 -10.93 -8.05
C ASN A 23 -27.15 -9.55 -7.61
N VAL A 24 -26.27 -8.77 -7.01
CA VAL A 24 -26.55 -7.42 -6.53
C VAL A 24 -25.57 -6.42 -7.11
N SER A 25 -26.02 -5.17 -7.19
CA SER A 25 -25.15 -4.02 -7.49
C SER A 25 -24.91 -3.23 -6.23
N CYS A 26 -23.64 -2.97 -5.90
CA CYS A 26 -23.27 -2.14 -4.79
C CYS A 26 -22.12 -1.18 -5.15
N LYS A 27 -21.79 -0.26 -4.25
CA LYS A 27 -20.77 0.77 -4.45
C LYS A 27 -19.85 0.85 -3.26
N ILE A 28 -18.57 1.06 -3.53
CA ILE A 28 -17.63 1.55 -2.53
C ILE A 28 -17.64 3.08 -2.59
N VAL A 29 -17.92 3.72 -1.45
CA VAL A 29 -18.06 5.18 -1.37
C VAL A 29 -17.15 5.70 -0.26
N SER A 30 -16.39 6.76 -0.56
CA SER A 30 -15.59 7.45 0.45
C SER A 30 -16.49 8.21 1.42
N LYS A 31 -16.18 8.10 2.71
CA LYS A 31 -16.82 8.90 3.78
C LYS A 31 -15.93 10.04 4.28
N ALA A 32 -14.75 10.21 3.70
CA ALA A 32 -13.78 11.21 4.13
C ALA A 32 -13.08 11.84 2.92
N LYS A 33 -12.43 12.98 3.15
CA LYS A 33 -11.51 13.60 2.21
C LYS A 33 -10.15 12.89 2.30
N GLY A 34 -9.48 12.70 1.17
CA GLY A 34 -8.15 12.09 1.11
C GLY A 34 -7.67 11.84 -0.31
N ILE A 35 -6.69 10.96 -0.44
CA ILE A 35 -6.15 10.48 -1.72
C ILE A 35 -6.40 9.00 -1.82
N LEU A 36 -6.97 8.55 -2.94
CA LEU A 36 -7.22 7.13 -3.17
C LEU A 36 -5.91 6.38 -3.43
N SER A 37 -5.79 5.21 -2.82
CA SER A 37 -4.74 4.24 -3.16
C SER A 37 -5.19 2.83 -2.83
N GLY A 38 -4.90 1.89 -3.75
CA GLY A 38 -5.18 0.48 -3.56
C GLY A 38 -6.43 -0.05 -4.25
N ASN A 39 -7.01 0.70 -5.20
CA ASN A 39 -8.22 0.29 -5.92
C ASN A 39 -8.01 -1.05 -6.65
N GLY A 40 -6.89 -1.21 -7.35
CA GLY A 40 -6.54 -2.48 -7.99
C GLY A 40 -6.32 -3.64 -7.01
N VAL A 41 -5.87 -3.36 -5.78
CA VAL A 41 -5.75 -4.39 -4.72
C VAL A 41 -7.13 -4.85 -4.25
N ALA A 42 -8.04 -3.90 -4.02
CA ALA A 42 -9.42 -4.21 -3.64
C ALA A 42 -10.14 -5.04 -4.72
N SER A 43 -10.02 -4.64 -5.98
CA SER A 43 -10.53 -5.40 -7.13
C SER A 43 -10.02 -6.84 -7.11
N ARG A 44 -8.72 -7.03 -6.82
CA ARG A 44 -8.10 -8.35 -6.78
C ARG A 44 -8.60 -9.20 -5.61
N VAL A 45 -8.95 -8.59 -4.47
CA VAL A 45 -9.57 -9.30 -3.33
C VAL A 45 -10.93 -9.84 -3.74
N PHE A 46 -11.81 -9.02 -4.31
CA PHE A 46 -13.12 -9.45 -4.79
C PHE A 46 -13.01 -10.60 -5.79
N LYS A 47 -12.19 -10.44 -6.81
CA LYS A 47 -11.98 -11.47 -7.84
C LYS A 47 -11.31 -12.74 -7.32
N LYS A 48 -10.58 -12.67 -6.22
CA LYS A 48 -9.97 -13.86 -5.62
C LYS A 48 -10.97 -14.68 -4.81
N ILE A 49 -12.02 -14.05 -4.30
CA ILE A 49 -13.17 -14.74 -3.65
C ILE A 49 -14.06 -15.34 -4.72
N ASP A 50 -14.40 -14.56 -5.76
CA ASP A 50 -15.26 -15.01 -6.85
C ASP A 50 -14.85 -14.28 -8.16
N GLU A 51 -14.37 -15.04 -9.13
CA GLU A 51 -13.90 -14.50 -10.41
C GLU A 51 -15.02 -13.86 -11.24
N SER A 52 -16.28 -14.22 -10.99
CA SER A 52 -17.44 -13.67 -11.67
C SER A 52 -17.80 -12.24 -11.23
N ILE A 53 -17.31 -11.79 -10.06
CA ILE A 53 -17.56 -10.43 -9.58
C ILE A 53 -17.00 -9.42 -10.57
N GLU A 54 -17.85 -8.52 -11.03
CA GLU A 54 -17.46 -7.35 -11.81
C GLU A 54 -17.10 -6.20 -10.89
N TYR A 55 -15.87 -5.69 -11.00
CA TYR A 55 -15.39 -4.53 -10.25
C TYR A 55 -15.03 -3.44 -11.23
N THR A 56 -15.79 -2.35 -11.24
CA THR A 56 -15.62 -1.22 -12.15
C THR A 56 -15.14 0.00 -11.39
N GLU A 57 -13.88 0.36 -11.58
CA GLU A 57 -13.28 1.57 -10.99
C GLU A 57 -13.98 2.83 -11.50
N GLN A 58 -14.37 3.72 -10.58
CA GLN A 58 -14.96 5.03 -10.88
C GLN A 58 -13.99 6.18 -10.55
N THR A 59 -13.09 5.96 -9.62
CA THR A 59 -12.03 6.88 -9.22
C THR A 59 -10.70 6.14 -9.32
N LYS A 60 -9.67 6.77 -9.86
CA LYS A 60 -8.35 6.16 -10.02
C LYS A 60 -7.47 6.42 -8.79
N ASP A 61 -6.51 5.53 -8.57
CA ASP A 61 -5.46 5.77 -7.57
C ASP A 61 -4.75 7.10 -7.84
N SER A 62 -4.37 7.81 -6.80
CA SER A 62 -3.83 9.19 -6.76
C SER A 62 -4.87 10.31 -6.94
N GLU A 63 -6.12 10.01 -7.23
CA GLU A 63 -7.17 11.03 -7.30
C GLU A 63 -7.66 11.43 -5.89
N THR A 64 -8.14 12.67 -5.80
CA THR A 64 -8.69 13.22 -4.55
C THR A 64 -10.06 12.63 -4.27
N LEU A 65 -10.24 12.16 -3.05
CA LEU A 65 -11.52 11.74 -2.51
C LEU A 65 -12.19 12.87 -1.73
N ASN A 66 -13.50 12.95 -1.85
CA ASN A 66 -14.36 13.72 -0.97
C ASN A 66 -15.45 12.82 -0.37
N ASN A 67 -16.15 13.29 0.64
CA ASN A 67 -17.29 12.56 1.16
C ASN A 67 -18.35 12.36 0.04
N GLY A 68 -18.76 11.12 -0.17
CA GLY A 68 -19.69 10.73 -1.23
C GLY A 68 -19.03 10.35 -2.56
N THR A 69 -17.71 10.50 -2.73
CA THR A 69 -17.02 10.06 -3.95
C THR A 69 -17.17 8.54 -4.12
N VAL A 70 -17.69 8.12 -5.26
CA VAL A 70 -17.80 6.69 -5.63
C VAL A 70 -16.44 6.20 -6.11
N ILE A 71 -15.87 5.24 -5.39
CA ILE A 71 -14.56 4.63 -5.69
C ILE A 71 -14.72 3.56 -6.76
N ALA A 72 -15.69 2.67 -6.58
CA ALA A 72 -15.99 1.59 -7.51
C ALA A 72 -17.45 1.17 -7.45
N ASN A 73 -17.95 0.64 -8.58
CA ASN A 73 -19.18 -0.14 -8.64
C ASN A 73 -18.81 -1.63 -8.66
N ILE A 74 -19.60 -2.43 -7.97
CA ILE A 74 -19.40 -3.88 -7.86
C ILE A 74 -20.72 -4.56 -8.23
N PHE A 75 -20.65 -5.60 -9.05
CA PHE A 75 -21.78 -6.43 -9.41
C PHE A 75 -21.38 -7.90 -9.30
N GLY A 76 -22.22 -8.72 -8.69
CA GLY A 76 -21.97 -10.15 -8.52
C GLY A 76 -22.80 -10.77 -7.42
N ASP A 77 -22.50 -12.01 -7.06
CA ASP A 77 -23.18 -12.72 -5.99
C ASP A 77 -23.05 -11.99 -4.65
N LYS A 78 -24.17 -11.80 -3.99
CA LYS A 78 -24.26 -11.08 -2.71
C LYS A 78 -23.37 -11.69 -1.63
N ASN A 79 -23.36 -13.01 -1.51
CA ASN A 79 -22.62 -13.69 -0.46
C ASN A 79 -21.10 -13.56 -0.70
N SER A 80 -20.65 -13.72 -1.95
CA SER A 80 -19.27 -13.52 -2.36
C SER A 80 -18.80 -12.08 -2.11
N ILE A 81 -19.65 -11.09 -2.39
CA ILE A 81 -19.36 -9.69 -2.12
C ILE A 81 -19.21 -9.40 -0.63
N LEU A 82 -20.13 -9.89 0.20
CA LEU A 82 -20.07 -9.73 1.66
C LEU A 82 -18.80 -10.36 2.24
N THR A 83 -18.44 -11.55 1.80
CA THR A 83 -17.23 -12.27 2.21
C THR A 83 -15.95 -11.50 1.85
N ALA A 84 -15.89 -10.84 0.68
CA ALA A 84 -14.72 -10.10 0.22
C ALA A 84 -14.58 -8.71 0.85
N GLU A 85 -15.69 -8.09 1.26
CA GLU A 85 -15.80 -6.67 1.60
C GLU A 85 -14.76 -6.23 2.62
N ARG A 86 -14.69 -6.88 3.77
CA ARG A 86 -13.85 -6.42 4.88
C ARG A 86 -12.37 -6.40 4.49
N THR A 87 -11.87 -7.48 3.91
CA THR A 87 -10.48 -7.57 3.47
C THR A 87 -10.16 -6.53 2.41
N ALA A 88 -11.05 -6.32 1.42
CA ALA A 88 -10.87 -5.30 0.38
C ALA A 88 -10.82 -3.89 0.98
N LEU A 89 -11.75 -3.56 1.89
CA LEU A 89 -11.79 -2.25 2.55
C LEU A 89 -10.58 -2.01 3.46
N ASN A 90 -10.05 -3.02 4.11
CA ASN A 90 -8.84 -2.90 4.93
C ASN A 90 -7.64 -2.45 4.08
N PHE A 91 -7.45 -3.00 2.89
CA PHE A 91 -6.42 -2.55 1.96
C PHE A 91 -6.66 -1.10 1.50
N LEU A 92 -7.87 -0.79 1.02
CA LEU A 92 -8.21 0.55 0.55
C LEU A 92 -8.00 1.62 1.63
N GLN A 93 -8.49 1.37 2.83
CA GLN A 93 -8.40 2.32 3.94
C GLN A 93 -6.96 2.54 4.37
N ARG A 94 -6.18 1.48 4.53
CA ARG A 94 -4.77 1.56 4.91
C ARG A 94 -3.96 2.32 3.87
N MET A 95 -4.07 1.92 2.60
CA MET A 95 -3.28 2.50 1.52
C MET A 95 -3.69 3.95 1.26
N SER A 96 -4.99 4.26 1.25
CA SER A 96 -5.46 5.64 1.10
C SER A 96 -5.07 6.52 2.28
N GLY A 97 -5.02 5.97 3.50
CA GLY A 97 -4.52 6.68 4.67
C GLY A 97 -3.04 7.10 4.51
N VAL A 98 -2.18 6.17 4.08
CA VAL A 98 -0.77 6.47 3.80
C VAL A 98 -0.63 7.50 2.66
N ALA A 99 -1.39 7.35 1.57
CA ALA A 99 -1.38 8.30 0.46
C ALA A 99 -1.84 9.70 0.90
N SER A 100 -2.90 9.79 1.71
CA SER A 100 -3.44 11.06 2.19
C SER A 100 -2.46 11.81 3.08
N ILE A 101 -1.88 11.14 4.06
CA ILE A 101 -0.85 11.75 4.93
C ILE A 101 0.36 12.18 4.10
N THR A 102 0.79 11.36 3.14
CA THR A 102 1.91 11.73 2.25
C THR A 102 1.57 12.99 1.47
N ASN A 103 0.35 13.10 0.94
CA ASN A 103 -0.10 14.26 0.18
C ASN A 103 -0.13 15.54 1.05
N GLU A 104 -0.52 15.44 2.31
CA GLU A 104 -0.45 16.56 3.25
C GLU A 104 0.99 17.07 3.38
N TYR A 105 1.96 16.19 3.62
CA TYR A 105 3.38 16.58 3.71
C TYR A 105 3.92 17.16 2.40
N VAL A 106 3.57 16.56 1.25
CA VAL A 106 3.98 17.06 -0.06
C VAL A 106 3.48 18.48 -0.30
N ASN A 107 2.23 18.76 0.10
CA ASN A 107 1.61 20.08 -0.07
C ASN A 107 2.15 21.15 0.90
N LEU A 108 2.70 20.75 2.05
CA LEU A 108 3.31 21.65 3.01
C LEU A 108 4.70 22.17 2.58
N VAL A 109 5.40 21.44 1.71
CA VAL A 109 6.77 21.78 1.31
C VAL A 109 6.81 22.15 -0.16
N LYS A 110 7.50 23.26 -0.48
CA LYS A 110 7.75 23.68 -1.87
C LYS A 110 9.17 23.32 -2.25
N ASN A 111 9.34 22.75 -3.44
CA ASN A 111 10.66 22.41 -4.02
C ASN A 111 11.49 21.41 -3.19
N ILE A 112 10.84 20.62 -2.34
CA ILE A 112 11.48 19.55 -1.57
C ILE A 112 10.77 18.25 -1.88
N SER A 113 11.54 17.20 -2.21
CA SER A 113 11.01 15.88 -2.43
C SER A 113 10.82 15.14 -1.10
N ILE A 114 9.63 14.62 -0.87
CA ILE A 114 9.33 13.74 0.28
C ILE A 114 9.59 12.30 -0.13
N PHE A 115 10.41 11.60 0.65
CA PHE A 115 10.76 10.21 0.43
C PHE A 115 10.25 9.32 1.58
N ASP A 116 9.83 8.12 1.23
CA ASP A 116 9.54 7.07 2.20
C ASP A 116 10.82 6.52 2.85
N THR A 117 10.62 5.57 3.74
CA THR A 117 11.72 4.82 4.39
C THR A 117 11.46 3.31 4.32
N ARG A 118 12.39 2.52 4.89
CA ARG A 118 12.17 1.09 5.14
C ARG A 118 11.52 0.77 6.48
N LYS A 119 11.07 1.79 7.23
CA LYS A 119 10.33 1.63 8.49
C LYS A 119 8.86 1.35 8.19
N THR A 120 8.58 0.21 7.62
CA THR A 120 7.25 -0.26 7.21
C THR A 120 6.81 -1.45 8.04
N ILE A 121 5.54 -1.75 8.06
CA ILE A 121 5.02 -3.00 8.62
C ILE A 121 5.62 -4.17 7.80
N PRO A 122 6.15 -5.21 8.44
CA PRO A 122 6.63 -6.40 7.74
C PRO A 122 5.57 -6.96 6.79
N GLY A 123 5.97 -7.30 5.57
CA GLY A 123 5.06 -7.79 4.52
C GLY A 123 4.34 -6.68 3.73
N TRP A 124 4.20 -5.46 4.26
CA TRP A 124 3.41 -4.38 3.65
C TRP A 124 4.23 -3.37 2.82
N ARG A 125 5.54 -3.49 2.79
CA ARG A 125 6.42 -2.46 2.19
C ARG A 125 6.07 -2.09 0.76
N THR A 126 5.74 -3.05 -0.08
CA THR A 126 5.37 -2.79 -1.48
C THR A 126 4.12 -1.93 -1.56
N LEU A 127 3.12 -2.22 -0.74
CA LEU A 127 1.86 -1.48 -0.69
C LEU A 127 2.03 -0.10 -0.07
N ASP A 128 2.77 0.01 1.05
CA ASP A 128 3.07 1.30 1.68
C ASP A 128 3.83 2.22 0.72
N LYS A 129 4.84 1.71 0.00
CA LYS A 129 5.60 2.49 -0.98
C LYS A 129 4.79 2.90 -2.20
N TYR A 130 3.89 2.03 -2.66
CA TYR A 130 2.94 2.39 -3.71
C TYR A 130 2.02 3.51 -3.24
N ALA A 131 1.48 3.42 -2.04
CA ALA A 131 0.62 4.44 -1.46
C ALA A 131 1.32 5.80 -1.28
N VAL A 132 2.60 5.80 -0.90
CA VAL A 132 3.43 7.02 -0.86
C VAL A 132 3.50 7.68 -2.24
N LYS A 133 3.68 6.89 -3.32
CA LYS A 133 3.65 7.43 -4.69
C LYS A 133 2.29 8.02 -5.03
N CYS A 134 1.20 7.34 -4.69
CA CYS A 134 -0.15 7.86 -4.90
C CYS A 134 -0.37 9.22 -4.21
N GLY A 135 0.24 9.42 -3.04
CA GLY A 135 0.21 10.68 -2.31
C GLY A 135 1.13 11.79 -2.87
N GLY A 136 1.86 11.52 -3.95
CA GLY A 136 2.80 12.47 -4.57
C GLY A 136 4.22 12.43 -3.97
N GLY A 137 4.50 11.51 -3.08
CA GLY A 137 5.84 11.27 -2.53
C GLY A 137 6.71 10.42 -3.47
N ASN A 138 7.94 10.19 -3.05
CA ASN A 138 8.94 9.41 -3.77
C ASN A 138 9.35 8.18 -2.97
N ASN A 139 9.78 7.14 -3.66
CA ASN A 139 10.32 5.95 -3.01
C ASN A 139 11.83 6.06 -2.85
N HIS A 140 12.32 5.82 -1.65
CA HIS A 140 13.71 5.49 -1.36
C HIS A 140 13.92 3.99 -1.61
N ARG A 141 15.13 3.47 -1.37
CA ARG A 141 15.48 2.07 -1.58
C ARG A 141 14.43 1.09 -1.02
N MET A 142 14.11 0.06 -1.81
CA MET A 142 13.13 -0.95 -1.46
C MET A 142 13.67 -1.93 -0.40
N ASN A 143 14.94 -2.33 -0.53
CA ASN A 143 15.60 -3.32 0.31
C ASN A 143 17.05 -2.92 0.61
N LEU A 144 17.82 -3.76 1.28
CA LEU A 144 19.22 -3.46 1.64
C LEU A 144 20.16 -3.47 0.44
N GLY A 145 19.82 -4.18 -0.62
CA GLY A 145 20.62 -4.27 -1.85
C GLY A 145 20.32 -3.18 -2.88
N ASP A 146 19.33 -2.33 -2.64
CA ASP A 146 18.83 -1.34 -3.61
C ASP A 146 19.43 0.08 -3.42
N GLY A 147 20.42 0.20 -2.59
CA GLY A 147 21.14 1.46 -2.37
C GLY A 147 21.97 1.44 -1.10
N LEU A 148 23.09 2.18 -1.14
CA LEU A 148 23.95 2.36 0.02
C LEU A 148 23.33 3.37 1.00
N LEU A 149 23.36 3.04 2.28
CA LEU A 149 22.98 3.95 3.35
C LEU A 149 23.92 3.76 4.54
N ILE A 150 24.90 4.63 4.66
CA ILE A 150 25.83 4.69 5.79
C ILE A 150 25.08 5.38 6.95
N LYS A 151 25.09 4.75 8.10
CA LYS A 151 24.41 5.18 9.32
C LYS A 151 25.39 5.29 10.47
N ASP A 152 24.93 5.88 11.58
CA ASP A 152 25.71 6.11 12.80
C ASP A 152 26.48 4.87 13.27
N ASN A 153 25.85 3.70 13.25
CA ASN A 153 26.49 2.45 13.62
C ASN A 153 27.64 2.06 12.69
N HIS A 154 27.51 2.33 11.38
CA HIS A 154 28.60 2.07 10.42
C HIS A 154 29.76 3.04 10.67
N ILE A 155 29.46 4.32 10.94
CA ILE A 155 30.47 5.34 11.25
C ILE A 155 31.17 4.99 12.56
N SER A 156 30.43 4.61 13.60
CA SER A 156 30.99 4.21 14.87
C SER A 156 31.92 2.98 14.74
N ALA A 157 31.50 1.98 13.96
CA ALA A 157 32.32 0.79 13.70
C ALA A 157 33.62 1.14 12.90
N ALA A 158 33.50 2.03 11.92
CA ALA A 158 34.65 2.49 11.13
C ALA A 158 35.64 3.30 12.00
N ASN A 159 35.14 4.21 12.83
CA ASN A 159 35.97 5.00 13.76
C ASN A 159 36.76 4.13 14.74
N LYS A 160 36.18 3.04 15.27
CA LYS A 160 36.89 2.09 16.12
C LYS A 160 38.04 1.38 15.42
N GLN A 161 38.03 1.35 14.08
CA GLN A 161 39.08 0.76 13.24
C GLN A 161 40.04 1.87 12.69
N GLY A 162 39.90 3.10 13.11
CA GLY A 162 40.70 4.24 12.62
C GLY A 162 40.35 4.67 11.16
N ILE A 163 39.21 4.22 10.65
CA ILE A 163 38.73 4.51 9.29
C ILE A 163 37.95 5.83 9.32
N SER A 164 38.40 6.83 8.59
CA SER A 164 37.69 8.10 8.45
C SER A 164 36.40 7.95 7.61
N ILE A 165 35.48 8.92 7.74
CA ILE A 165 34.24 8.95 6.92
C ILE A 165 34.58 8.99 5.42
N LYS A 166 35.63 9.72 5.02
CA LYS A 166 36.08 9.78 3.64
C LYS A 166 36.47 8.40 3.11
N GLU A 167 37.34 7.72 3.84
CA GLU A 167 37.77 6.35 3.48
C GLU A 167 36.60 5.36 3.47
N LEU A 168 35.64 5.50 4.40
CA LEU A 168 34.44 4.68 4.44
C LEU A 168 33.59 4.87 3.18
N VAL A 169 33.40 6.09 2.72
CA VAL A 169 32.69 6.41 1.48
C VAL A 169 33.43 5.88 0.26
N GLU A 170 34.75 6.05 0.18
CA GLU A 170 35.58 5.55 -0.92
C GLU A 170 35.53 4.01 -0.99
N LYS A 171 35.71 3.32 0.14
CA LYS A 171 35.55 1.85 0.23
C LYS A 171 34.16 1.38 -0.22
N SER A 172 33.11 2.08 0.23
CA SER A 172 31.75 1.75 -0.15
C SER A 172 31.54 1.88 -1.67
N ARG A 173 32.06 2.93 -2.29
CA ARG A 173 31.96 3.14 -3.75
C ARG A 173 32.73 2.08 -4.55
N ASN A 174 33.94 1.76 -4.09
CA ASN A 174 34.81 0.81 -4.78
C ASN A 174 34.29 -0.63 -4.70
N ASN A 175 33.62 -0.99 -3.61
CA ASN A 175 33.14 -2.35 -3.34
C ASN A 175 31.67 -2.57 -3.69
N SER A 176 30.95 -1.52 -4.10
CA SER A 176 29.53 -1.66 -4.48
C SER A 176 29.39 -1.99 -5.97
N PRO A 177 28.27 -2.64 -6.36
CA PRO A 177 27.95 -2.83 -7.77
C PRO A 177 27.91 -1.50 -8.51
N LYS A 178 28.48 -1.45 -9.72
CA LYS A 178 28.62 -0.21 -10.52
C LYS A 178 27.29 0.50 -10.84
N ASN A 179 26.18 -0.20 -10.78
CA ASN A 179 24.84 0.31 -11.11
C ASN A 179 24.03 0.71 -9.86
N LEU A 180 24.63 0.71 -8.67
CA LEU A 180 23.95 1.08 -7.44
C LEU A 180 23.90 2.62 -7.32
N LYS A 181 22.70 3.14 -7.07
CA LYS A 181 22.48 4.58 -6.82
C LYS A 181 22.86 4.98 -5.40
#